data_96fc4943cbdee245f18d652a7b155de0
#
_entry.id   96fc4943cbdee245f18d652a7b155de0
#
_cell.length_a   1.000
_cell.length_b   1.000
_cell.length_c   1.000
_cell.angle_alpha   90.00
_cell.angle_beta   90.00
_cell.angle_gamma   90.00
#
_symmetry.space_group_name_H-M   'P 1'
#
loop_
_entity.id
_entity.type
_entity.pdbx_description
1 polymer ?
#
loop_
_entity_poly.entity_id
_entity_poly.type
_entity_poly.pdbx_seq_one_letter_code
_entity_poly.pdbx_strand_id
1 'polypeptide(L)'
;MPSTVYHLPSSLPLSGKRIVITRRREQSGELRRALVALGAEVTEFPTIEIRNPASWEPLDNAIRRLTEFDYLLFTSVNGVLSFLARLRACGGDVRDLAGLQVGAIGPATAAALARAGVSVDFVPTEYRAEGLLESLSDHDVRGKTFLIPRAKVARDLVPRVLKERGASVEAVEAYETVAPSLPPGEIDRLLTPRPDAIIFTSSSTVSNFAKLMGEERMREALAGIALASIGPIASHTIRKLGLHASIEAKQSTIAGLVQAVQEYFSPQGQSETD
;
A
#
# COMPACT_ATOMS: atom_id res chain seq x y z
N MET A 1 -1.64 49.50 23.70
CA MET A 1 -1.29 48.19 23.08
C MET A 1 -2.42 47.21 23.40
N PRO A 2 -3.27 46.80 22.44
CA PRO A 2 -4.28 45.81 22.73
C PRO A 2 -3.61 44.42 22.82
N SER A 3 -3.84 43.74 23.93
CA SER A 3 -3.39 42.36 24.17
C SER A 3 -4.15 41.42 23.25
N THR A 4 -3.47 40.83 22.28
CA THR A 4 -4.03 39.76 21.44
C THR A 4 -4.12 38.50 22.31
N VAL A 5 -5.33 38.19 22.77
CA VAL A 5 -5.60 36.91 23.47
C VAL A 5 -5.64 35.83 22.39
N TYR A 6 -4.61 35.01 22.32
CA TYR A 6 -4.62 33.77 21.54
C TYR A 6 -5.53 32.80 22.27
N HIS A 7 -6.74 32.57 21.78
CA HIS A 7 -7.55 31.44 22.17
C HIS A 7 -6.90 30.16 21.59
N LEU A 8 -6.27 29.37 22.43
CA LEU A 8 -5.95 27.98 22.08
C LEU A 8 -7.29 27.26 21.83
N PRO A 9 -7.44 26.53 20.72
CA PRO A 9 -8.65 25.75 20.48
C PRO A 9 -8.83 24.76 21.62
N SER A 10 -9.99 24.79 22.28
CA SER A 10 -10.34 23.98 23.46
C SER A 10 -10.58 22.50 23.13
N SER A 11 -10.44 22.09 21.87
CA SER A 11 -10.55 20.70 21.40
C SER A 11 -9.59 20.43 20.23
N LEU A 12 -9.11 19.19 20.15
CA LEU A 12 -8.29 18.76 19.03
C LEU A 12 -9.10 18.83 17.72
N PRO A 13 -8.45 19.10 16.56
CA PRO A 13 -9.13 19.39 15.28
C PRO A 13 -10.11 18.31 14.83
N LEU A 14 -9.87 17.04 15.15
CA LEU A 14 -10.72 15.91 14.80
C LEU A 14 -11.40 15.28 16.02
N SER A 15 -11.54 16.04 17.12
CA SER A 15 -12.21 15.57 18.33
C SER A 15 -13.66 15.15 18.04
N GLY A 16 -14.01 13.91 18.44
CA GLY A 16 -15.32 13.33 18.21
C GLY A 16 -15.59 12.86 16.78
N LYS A 17 -14.61 12.97 15.85
CA LYS A 17 -14.75 12.46 14.48
C LYS A 17 -14.41 10.99 14.41
N ARG A 18 -15.27 10.21 13.79
CA ARG A 18 -15.11 8.78 13.53
C ARG A 18 -14.61 8.58 12.11
N ILE A 19 -13.39 8.06 11.97
CA ILE A 19 -12.71 7.91 10.69
C ILE A 19 -12.36 6.45 10.43
N VAL A 20 -12.78 5.95 9.27
CA VAL A 20 -12.45 4.60 8.80
C VAL A 20 -11.23 4.66 7.88
N ILE A 21 -10.24 3.82 8.14
CA ILE A 21 -9.06 3.63 7.28
C ILE A 21 -9.19 2.28 6.57
N THR A 22 -9.17 2.31 5.23
CA THR A 22 -9.29 1.09 4.39
C THR A 22 -7.97 0.41 4.07
N ARG A 23 -6.86 0.95 4.58
CA ARG A 23 -5.51 0.43 4.39
C ARG A 23 -5.27 -0.80 5.25
N ARG A 24 -4.34 -1.67 4.82
CA ARG A 24 -3.90 -2.83 5.62
C ARG A 24 -3.32 -2.41 6.96
N ARG A 25 -3.55 -3.23 8.00
CA ARG A 25 -3.12 -2.94 9.39
C ARG A 25 -1.61 -2.68 9.49
N GLU A 26 -0.78 -3.48 8.80
CA GLU A 26 0.69 -3.35 8.82
C GLU A 26 1.17 -2.03 8.21
N GLN A 27 0.34 -1.38 7.40
CA GLN A 27 0.65 -0.12 6.72
C GLN A 27 -0.15 1.07 7.24
N SER A 28 -1.15 0.85 8.10
CA SER A 28 -2.03 1.90 8.62
C SER A 28 -1.45 2.66 9.80
N GLY A 29 -0.41 2.13 10.45
CA GLY A 29 0.08 2.62 11.74
C GLY A 29 0.49 4.09 11.75
N GLU A 30 1.10 4.62 10.69
CA GLU A 30 1.45 6.04 10.57
C GLU A 30 0.19 6.91 10.47
N LEU A 31 -0.71 6.58 9.54
CA LEU A 31 -1.96 7.30 9.31
C LEU A 31 -2.84 7.28 10.56
N ARG A 32 -3.00 6.10 11.19
CA ARG A 32 -3.76 5.94 12.42
C ARG A 32 -3.22 6.82 13.53
N ARG A 33 -1.90 6.78 13.79
CA ARG A 33 -1.29 7.61 14.85
C ARG A 33 -1.50 9.09 14.60
N ALA A 34 -1.34 9.55 13.35
CA ALA A 34 -1.53 10.95 13.00
C ALA A 34 -2.98 11.42 13.24
N LEU A 35 -3.97 10.62 12.83
CA LEU A 35 -5.40 10.96 13.03
C LEU A 35 -5.80 10.92 14.52
N VAL A 36 -5.33 9.92 15.26
CA VAL A 36 -5.58 9.81 16.71
C VAL A 36 -4.94 10.97 17.47
N ALA A 37 -3.74 11.41 17.07
CA ALA A 37 -3.09 12.59 17.68
C ALA A 37 -3.88 13.89 17.46
N LEU A 38 -4.72 13.95 16.42
CA LEU A 38 -5.65 15.03 16.13
C LEU A 38 -7.02 14.85 16.82
N GLY A 39 -7.22 13.79 17.60
CA GLY A 39 -8.44 13.54 18.37
C GLY A 39 -9.48 12.64 17.70
N ALA A 40 -9.19 12.05 16.53
CA ALA A 40 -10.13 11.18 15.84
C ALA A 40 -10.27 9.79 16.52
N GLU A 41 -11.48 9.25 16.45
CA GLU A 41 -11.75 7.82 16.67
C GLU A 41 -11.50 7.07 15.37
N VAL A 42 -10.47 6.21 15.32
CA VAL A 42 -10.05 5.55 14.09
C VAL A 42 -10.42 4.07 14.12
N THR A 43 -11.18 3.63 13.10
CA THR A 43 -11.49 2.22 12.83
C THR A 43 -10.69 1.76 11.62
N GLU A 44 -9.96 0.65 11.76
CA GLU A 44 -9.25 0.02 10.66
C GLU A 44 -10.14 -1.04 10.01
N PHE A 45 -10.40 -0.87 8.71
CA PHE A 45 -11.15 -1.79 7.88
C PHE A 45 -10.35 -2.15 6.64
N PRO A 46 -9.39 -3.07 6.75
CA PRO A 46 -8.55 -3.45 5.62
C PRO A 46 -9.37 -4.09 4.50
N THR A 47 -9.17 -3.64 3.27
CA THR A 47 -9.90 -4.14 2.08
C THR A 47 -9.15 -5.24 1.34
N ILE A 48 -7.96 -5.58 1.80
CA ILE A 48 -7.15 -6.70 1.30
C ILE A 48 -6.45 -7.39 2.47
N GLU A 49 -6.20 -8.66 2.29
CA GLU A 49 -5.40 -9.51 3.17
C GLU A 49 -4.24 -10.09 2.36
N ILE A 50 -3.07 -10.15 2.97
CA ILE A 50 -1.93 -10.86 2.41
C ILE A 50 -1.90 -12.24 3.05
N ARG A 51 -1.98 -13.26 2.22
CA ARG A 51 -1.90 -14.67 2.63
C ARG A 51 -0.63 -15.32 2.12
N ASN A 52 -0.24 -16.37 2.81
CA ASN A 52 0.81 -17.25 2.33
C ASN A 52 0.40 -17.88 0.99
N PRO A 53 1.36 -18.22 0.12
CA PRO A 53 1.07 -18.97 -1.09
C PRO A 53 0.47 -20.34 -0.75
N ALA A 54 -0.22 -20.94 -1.72
CA ALA A 54 -0.80 -22.28 -1.58
C ALA A 54 0.29 -23.35 -1.31
N SER A 55 1.49 -23.14 -1.85
CA SER A 55 2.67 -23.96 -1.59
C SER A 55 3.90 -23.06 -1.48
N TRP A 56 4.72 -23.32 -0.48
CA TRP A 56 6.03 -22.70 -0.33
C TRP A 56 7.13 -23.38 -1.15
N GLU A 57 6.86 -24.56 -1.70
CA GLU A 57 7.86 -25.40 -2.37
C GLU A 57 8.64 -24.67 -3.49
N PRO A 58 8.01 -23.89 -4.40
CA PRO A 58 8.77 -23.17 -5.41
C PRO A 58 9.73 -22.14 -4.80
N LEU A 59 9.29 -21.38 -3.80
CA LEU A 59 10.13 -20.39 -3.12
C LEU A 59 11.23 -21.06 -2.28
N ASP A 60 10.94 -22.16 -1.62
CA ASP A 60 11.93 -22.95 -0.85
C ASP A 60 13.02 -23.51 -1.76
N ASN A 61 12.64 -23.99 -2.94
CA ASN A 61 13.57 -24.48 -3.94
C ASN A 61 14.49 -23.35 -4.45
N ALA A 62 13.93 -22.15 -4.69
CA ALA A 62 14.71 -21.00 -5.08
C ALA A 62 15.65 -20.53 -3.95
N ILE A 63 15.17 -20.49 -2.70
CA ILE A 63 15.98 -20.13 -1.52
C ILE A 63 17.17 -21.09 -1.34
N ARG A 64 16.98 -22.40 -1.52
CA ARG A 64 18.10 -23.36 -1.43
C ARG A 64 19.16 -23.18 -2.51
N ARG A 65 18.82 -22.53 -3.61
CA ARG A 65 19.69 -22.27 -4.77
C ARG A 65 20.04 -20.81 -4.95
N LEU A 66 20.05 -20.01 -3.86
CA LEU A 66 20.31 -18.56 -3.95
C LEU A 66 21.64 -18.22 -4.64
N THR A 67 22.65 -19.07 -4.47
CA THR A 67 23.97 -18.88 -5.12
C THR A 67 23.97 -19.10 -6.63
N GLU A 68 22.89 -19.64 -7.21
CA GLU A 68 22.74 -19.82 -8.66
C GLU A 68 22.13 -18.59 -9.35
N PHE A 69 21.66 -17.60 -8.57
CA PHE A 69 21.10 -16.37 -9.10
C PHE A 69 22.14 -15.24 -9.12
N ASP A 70 22.06 -14.39 -10.15
CA ASP A 70 22.82 -13.15 -10.23
C ASP A 70 22.03 -11.98 -9.63
N TYR A 71 20.68 -11.99 -9.76
CA TYR A 71 19.80 -10.89 -9.40
C TYR A 71 18.63 -11.35 -8.53
N LEU A 72 18.28 -10.51 -7.56
CA LEU A 72 17.08 -10.64 -6.74
C LEU A 72 16.25 -9.36 -6.86
N LEU A 73 15.07 -9.43 -7.52
CA LEU A 73 14.26 -8.27 -7.81
C LEU A 73 12.97 -8.26 -6.99
N PHE A 74 12.72 -7.16 -6.31
CA PHE A 74 11.50 -6.95 -5.55
C PHE A 74 10.60 -5.87 -6.17
N THR A 75 9.41 -6.28 -6.59
CA THR A 75 8.39 -5.39 -7.16
C THR A 75 7.34 -4.93 -6.15
N SER A 76 7.53 -5.23 -4.87
CA SER A 76 6.64 -4.79 -3.79
C SER A 76 7.25 -4.98 -2.40
N VAL A 77 6.80 -4.18 -1.44
CA VAL A 77 7.11 -4.35 -0.01
C VAL A 77 6.69 -5.74 0.50
N ASN A 78 5.54 -6.25 0.04
CA ASN A 78 5.05 -7.57 0.47
C ASN A 78 5.95 -8.71 -0.02
N GLY A 79 6.48 -8.59 -1.25
CA GLY A 79 7.48 -9.53 -1.77
C GLY A 79 8.70 -9.59 -0.88
N VAL A 80 9.21 -8.43 -0.43
CA VAL A 80 10.34 -8.36 0.52
C VAL A 80 9.99 -9.05 1.84
N LEU A 81 8.87 -8.67 2.46
CA LEU A 81 8.50 -9.19 3.78
C LEU A 81 8.27 -10.71 3.75
N SER A 82 7.54 -11.21 2.74
CA SER A 82 7.24 -12.64 2.59
C SER A 82 8.49 -13.43 2.29
N PHE A 83 9.35 -12.95 1.38
CA PHE A 83 10.62 -13.59 1.04
C PHE A 83 11.53 -13.71 2.26
N LEU A 84 11.77 -12.59 2.98
CA LEU A 84 12.65 -12.60 4.15
C LEU A 84 12.11 -13.42 5.32
N ALA A 85 10.79 -13.43 5.51
CA ALA A 85 10.17 -14.32 6.48
C ALA A 85 10.39 -15.80 6.10
N ARG A 86 10.26 -16.14 4.80
CA ARG A 86 10.47 -17.51 4.34
C ARG A 86 11.93 -17.92 4.36
N LEU A 87 12.86 -17.04 3.99
CA LEU A 87 14.30 -17.26 4.09
C LEU A 87 14.68 -17.67 5.53
N ARG A 88 14.20 -16.93 6.53
CA ARG A 88 14.43 -17.27 7.94
C ARG A 88 13.79 -18.60 8.33
N ALA A 89 12.60 -18.89 7.86
CA ALA A 89 11.91 -20.16 8.12
C ALA A 89 12.65 -21.36 7.50
N CYS A 90 13.41 -21.16 6.41
CA CYS A 90 14.31 -22.15 5.81
C CYS A 90 15.67 -22.22 6.52
N GLY A 91 15.90 -21.46 7.60
CA GLY A 91 17.16 -21.47 8.35
C GLY A 91 18.22 -20.49 7.80
N GLY A 92 17.88 -19.72 6.77
CA GLY A 92 18.77 -18.71 6.19
C GLY A 92 18.62 -17.33 6.84
N ASP A 93 19.51 -16.41 6.44
CA ASP A 93 19.44 -15.00 6.85
C ASP A 93 19.89 -14.07 5.71
N VAL A 94 19.91 -12.77 5.98
CA VAL A 94 20.23 -11.75 4.96
C VAL A 94 21.67 -11.86 4.42
N ARG A 95 22.58 -12.54 5.10
CA ARG A 95 23.94 -12.78 4.64
C ARG A 95 23.99 -13.76 3.46
N ASP A 96 22.98 -14.61 3.33
CA ASP A 96 22.85 -15.55 2.21
C ASP A 96 22.53 -14.83 0.89
N LEU A 97 22.19 -13.53 0.96
CA LEU A 97 21.97 -12.68 -0.20
C LEU A 97 23.28 -12.05 -0.71
N ALA A 98 24.41 -12.29 -0.03
CA ALA A 98 25.72 -11.78 -0.46
C ALA A 98 26.08 -12.31 -1.85
N GLY A 99 26.45 -11.40 -2.75
CA GLY A 99 26.78 -11.74 -4.14
C GLY A 99 25.63 -11.56 -5.13
N LEU A 100 24.37 -11.40 -4.63
CA LEU A 100 23.24 -11.05 -5.48
C LEU A 100 23.19 -9.54 -5.72
N GLN A 101 22.85 -9.14 -6.94
CA GLN A 101 22.45 -7.76 -7.24
C GLN A 101 20.98 -7.59 -6.85
N VAL A 102 20.71 -6.78 -5.81
CA VAL A 102 19.35 -6.59 -5.28
C VAL A 102 18.70 -5.34 -5.85
N GLY A 103 17.61 -5.52 -6.56
CA GLY A 103 16.82 -4.41 -7.13
C GLY A 103 15.47 -4.23 -6.44
N ALA A 104 15.07 -2.98 -6.25
CA ALA A 104 13.76 -2.62 -5.71
C ALA A 104 13.00 -1.70 -6.67
N ILE A 105 11.71 -1.95 -6.89
CA ILE A 105 10.88 -1.17 -7.82
C ILE A 105 10.70 0.30 -7.39
N GLY A 106 10.95 0.62 -6.12
CA GLY A 106 10.78 1.98 -5.63
C GLY A 106 11.17 2.15 -4.16
N PRO A 107 11.14 3.41 -3.66
CA PRO A 107 11.68 3.79 -2.35
C PRO A 107 11.10 2.99 -1.17
N ALA A 108 9.79 2.73 -1.17
CA ALA A 108 9.16 1.97 -0.09
C ALA A 108 9.66 0.52 -0.01
N THR A 109 9.92 -0.11 -1.18
CA THR A 109 10.48 -1.45 -1.27
C THR A 109 11.94 -1.46 -0.85
N ALA A 110 12.73 -0.47 -1.29
CA ALA A 110 14.13 -0.29 -0.87
C ALA A 110 14.23 -0.05 0.64
N ALA A 111 13.36 0.80 1.21
CA ALA A 111 13.33 1.04 2.66
C ALA A 111 12.95 -0.22 3.46
N ALA A 112 12.13 -1.12 2.92
CA ALA A 112 11.81 -2.40 3.57
C ALA A 112 13.04 -3.33 3.59
N LEU A 113 13.81 -3.38 2.51
CA LEU A 113 15.07 -4.13 2.43
C LEU A 113 16.11 -3.55 3.40
N ALA A 114 16.32 -2.23 3.38
CA ALA A 114 17.27 -1.55 4.25
C ALA A 114 16.97 -1.78 5.75
N ARG A 115 15.69 -1.74 6.16
CA ARG A 115 15.29 -2.06 7.53
C ARG A 115 15.61 -3.50 7.94
N ALA A 116 15.69 -4.40 6.98
CA ALA A 116 16.09 -5.79 7.22
C ALA A 116 17.62 -6.01 7.14
N GLY A 117 18.40 -4.95 6.88
CA GLY A 117 19.85 -5.04 6.73
C GLY A 117 20.32 -5.49 5.34
N VAL A 118 19.43 -5.43 4.33
CA VAL A 118 19.79 -5.78 2.93
C VAL A 118 20.10 -4.51 2.16
N SER A 119 21.30 -4.44 1.58
CA SER A 119 21.68 -3.39 0.65
C SER A 119 20.90 -3.51 -0.65
N VAL A 120 20.52 -2.37 -1.24
CA VAL A 120 19.83 -2.30 -2.52
C VAL A 120 20.79 -1.68 -3.53
N ASP A 121 21.08 -2.40 -4.63
CA ASP A 121 22.05 -1.97 -5.63
C ASP A 121 21.44 -0.96 -6.60
N PHE A 122 20.13 -1.08 -6.91
CA PHE A 122 19.45 -0.14 -7.78
C PHE A 122 17.97 0.03 -7.46
N VAL A 123 17.52 1.28 -7.64
CA VAL A 123 16.11 1.70 -7.56
C VAL A 123 15.86 2.60 -8.76
N PRO A 124 14.86 2.36 -9.59
CA PRO A 124 14.58 3.21 -10.75
C PRO A 124 14.16 4.62 -10.34
N THR A 125 14.30 5.58 -11.24
CA THR A 125 13.77 6.95 -11.07
C THR A 125 12.25 6.98 -11.22
N GLU A 126 11.70 6.12 -12.08
CA GLU A 126 10.27 5.90 -12.23
C GLU A 126 9.86 4.60 -11.53
N TYR A 127 9.05 4.70 -10.46
CA TYR A 127 8.68 3.60 -9.57
C TYR A 127 7.62 2.67 -10.16
N ARG A 128 7.91 2.13 -11.34
CA ARG A 128 7.06 1.23 -12.11
C ARG A 128 7.91 0.14 -12.80
N ALA A 129 7.23 -0.89 -13.32
CA ALA A 129 7.90 -2.03 -13.95
C ALA A 129 8.79 -1.63 -15.14
N GLU A 130 8.34 -0.66 -15.93
CA GLU A 130 9.07 -0.08 -17.05
C GLU A 130 10.36 0.58 -16.58
N GLY A 131 10.30 1.44 -15.56
CA GLY A 131 11.48 2.09 -15.00
C GLY A 131 12.49 1.08 -14.41
N LEU A 132 12.00 0.00 -13.77
CA LEU A 132 12.87 -1.08 -13.30
C LEU A 132 13.62 -1.76 -14.47
N LEU A 133 12.96 -1.94 -15.61
CA LEU A 133 13.59 -2.49 -16.82
C LEU A 133 14.55 -1.49 -17.48
N GLU A 134 14.28 -0.19 -17.39
CA GLU A 134 15.16 0.88 -17.85
C GLU A 134 16.45 0.95 -17.00
N SER A 135 16.34 0.81 -15.67
CA SER A 135 17.52 0.77 -14.79
C SER A 135 18.45 -0.43 -15.05
N LEU A 136 17.95 -1.44 -15.78
CA LEU A 136 18.72 -2.59 -16.24
C LEU A 136 19.13 -2.50 -17.72
N SER A 137 18.96 -1.35 -18.39
CA SER A 137 19.31 -1.19 -19.83
C SER A 137 20.82 -1.27 -20.08
N ASP A 138 21.60 -0.73 -19.18
CA ASP A 138 23.07 -0.71 -19.27
C ASP A 138 23.74 -1.98 -18.71
N HIS A 139 22.93 -2.89 -18.15
CA HIS A 139 23.42 -4.18 -17.66
C HIS A 139 23.31 -5.23 -18.77
N ASP A 140 24.38 -5.98 -19.01
CA ASP A 140 24.31 -7.17 -19.84
C ASP A 140 23.61 -8.27 -19.05
N VAL A 141 22.30 -8.41 -19.28
CA VAL A 141 21.45 -9.41 -18.60
C VAL A 141 21.43 -10.76 -19.33
N ARG A 142 22.05 -10.87 -20.49
CA ARG A 142 22.08 -12.11 -21.26
C ARG A 142 22.81 -13.22 -20.49
N GLY A 143 22.15 -14.35 -20.36
CA GLY A 143 22.66 -15.50 -19.60
C GLY A 143 22.63 -15.31 -18.07
N LYS A 144 22.18 -14.14 -17.58
CA LYS A 144 22.02 -13.88 -16.15
C LYS A 144 20.74 -14.52 -15.61
N THR A 145 20.78 -14.90 -14.34
CA THR A 145 19.67 -15.59 -13.66
C THR A 145 19.04 -14.67 -12.63
N PHE A 146 17.72 -14.47 -12.76
CA PHE A 146 16.93 -13.58 -11.95
C PHE A 146 15.94 -14.36 -11.07
N LEU A 147 15.92 -14.06 -9.76
CA LEU A 147 14.86 -14.46 -8.86
C LEU A 147 13.92 -13.28 -8.60
N ILE A 148 12.61 -13.49 -8.79
CA ILE A 148 11.57 -12.46 -8.59
C ILE A 148 10.49 -13.00 -7.66
N PRO A 149 10.61 -12.84 -6.33
CA PRO A 149 9.54 -13.16 -5.39
C PRO A 149 8.37 -12.17 -5.57
N ARG A 150 7.19 -12.67 -5.92
CA ARG A 150 6.05 -11.82 -6.33
C ARG A 150 4.71 -12.30 -5.79
N ALA A 151 3.68 -11.49 -5.96
CA ALA A 151 2.31 -11.92 -5.74
C ALA A 151 1.91 -13.01 -6.75
N LYS A 152 1.02 -13.92 -6.35
CA LYS A 152 0.38 -14.91 -7.25
C LYS A 152 -0.20 -14.24 -8.49
N VAL A 153 -0.95 -13.16 -8.30
CA VAL A 153 -1.47 -12.33 -9.39
C VAL A 153 -0.63 -11.06 -9.49
N ALA A 154 0.22 -11.00 -10.50
CA ALA A 154 1.07 -9.84 -10.79
C ALA A 154 1.27 -9.71 -12.32
N ARG A 155 1.65 -8.49 -12.77
CA ARG A 155 1.95 -8.27 -14.19
C ARG A 155 3.23 -9.01 -14.61
N ASP A 156 3.20 -9.67 -15.76
CA ASP A 156 4.35 -10.42 -16.29
C ASP A 156 5.34 -9.59 -17.10
N LEU A 157 5.23 -8.26 -17.07
CA LEU A 157 6.07 -7.39 -17.89
C LEU A 157 7.58 -7.60 -17.60
N VAL A 158 7.97 -7.52 -16.32
CA VAL A 158 9.39 -7.64 -15.93
C VAL A 158 9.95 -9.03 -16.29
N PRO A 159 9.33 -10.17 -15.88
CA PRO A 159 9.81 -11.49 -16.27
C PRO A 159 9.88 -11.69 -17.78
N ARG A 160 8.88 -11.21 -18.53
CA ARG A 160 8.80 -11.38 -19.98
C ARG A 160 9.93 -10.63 -20.69
N VAL A 161 10.10 -9.33 -20.38
CA VAL A 161 11.11 -8.50 -21.05
C VAL A 161 12.53 -8.96 -20.71
N LEU A 162 12.80 -9.40 -19.48
CA LEU A 162 14.11 -9.96 -19.13
C LEU A 162 14.41 -11.24 -19.91
N LYS A 163 13.41 -12.14 -20.09
CA LYS A 163 13.56 -13.34 -20.93
C LYS A 163 13.80 -12.97 -22.40
N GLU A 164 13.09 -11.99 -22.93
CA GLU A 164 13.30 -11.46 -24.28
C GLU A 164 14.72 -10.90 -24.48
N ARG A 165 15.33 -10.35 -23.42
CA ARG A 165 16.73 -9.88 -23.40
C ARG A 165 17.75 -11.01 -23.17
N GLY A 166 17.32 -12.26 -23.10
CA GLY A 166 18.18 -13.44 -22.98
C GLY A 166 18.55 -13.83 -21.55
N ALA A 167 17.86 -13.31 -20.52
CA ALA A 167 18.01 -13.73 -19.15
C ALA A 167 17.21 -15.01 -18.84
N SER A 168 17.65 -15.77 -17.84
CA SER A 168 16.86 -16.79 -17.17
C SER A 168 16.08 -16.14 -16.01
N VAL A 169 14.77 -16.35 -15.94
CA VAL A 169 13.95 -15.70 -14.89
C VAL A 169 13.08 -16.72 -14.19
N GLU A 170 13.28 -16.83 -12.88
CA GLU A 170 12.44 -17.59 -11.96
C GLU A 170 11.57 -16.61 -11.15
N ALA A 171 10.31 -16.48 -11.57
CA ALA A 171 9.31 -15.67 -10.88
C ALA A 171 8.48 -16.59 -9.99
N VAL A 172 8.64 -16.44 -8.66
CA VAL A 172 8.05 -17.35 -7.67
C VAL A 172 6.98 -16.66 -6.85
N GLU A 173 5.91 -17.38 -6.56
CA GLU A 173 4.86 -16.92 -5.68
C GLU A 173 5.39 -16.84 -4.24
N ALA A 174 5.39 -15.64 -3.67
CA ALA A 174 5.78 -15.37 -2.30
C ALA A 174 4.59 -15.03 -1.40
N TYR A 175 3.47 -14.59 -1.99
CA TYR A 175 2.24 -14.24 -1.28
C TYR A 175 1.04 -14.17 -2.22
N GLU A 176 -0.16 -14.25 -1.65
CA GLU A 176 -1.40 -13.90 -2.33
C GLU A 176 -2.00 -12.62 -1.75
N THR A 177 -2.60 -11.80 -2.62
CA THR A 177 -3.47 -10.70 -2.21
C THR A 177 -4.91 -11.12 -2.42
N VAL A 178 -5.67 -11.24 -1.35
CA VAL A 178 -7.07 -11.67 -1.38
C VAL A 178 -8.00 -10.66 -0.73
N ALA A 179 -9.29 -10.73 -1.03
CA ALA A 179 -10.29 -10.04 -0.25
C ALA A 179 -10.33 -10.65 1.17
N PRO A 180 -10.44 -9.84 2.23
CA PRO A 180 -10.57 -10.37 3.58
C PRO A 180 -11.89 -11.15 3.73
N SER A 181 -11.84 -12.22 4.50
CA SER A 181 -13.06 -12.92 4.92
C SER A 181 -13.70 -12.11 6.04
N LEU A 182 -14.83 -11.45 5.74
CA LEU A 182 -15.55 -10.65 6.72
C LEU A 182 -16.60 -11.49 7.44
N PRO A 183 -16.70 -11.40 8.77
CA PRO A 183 -17.84 -11.96 9.50
C PRO A 183 -19.17 -11.36 9.00
N PRO A 184 -20.28 -12.11 9.06
CA PRO A 184 -21.60 -11.56 8.74
C PRO A 184 -21.89 -10.28 9.54
N GLY A 185 -22.40 -9.26 8.87
CA GLY A 185 -22.73 -7.97 9.48
C GLY A 185 -21.53 -7.06 9.82
N GLU A 186 -20.30 -7.42 9.42
CA GLU A 186 -19.11 -6.59 9.71
C GLU A 186 -19.20 -5.21 9.05
N ILE A 187 -19.72 -5.14 7.83
CA ILE A 187 -19.94 -3.87 7.13
C ILE A 187 -21.00 -3.02 7.85
N ASP A 188 -22.07 -3.64 8.36
CA ASP A 188 -23.10 -2.92 9.12
C ASP A 188 -22.53 -2.36 10.42
N ARG A 189 -21.71 -3.15 11.11
CA ARG A 189 -20.97 -2.69 12.31
C ARG A 189 -20.01 -1.55 12.02
N LEU A 190 -19.34 -1.58 10.86
CA LEU A 190 -18.47 -0.51 10.43
C LEU A 190 -19.22 0.82 10.25
N LEU A 191 -20.46 0.73 9.76
CA LEU A 191 -21.31 1.88 9.45
C LEU A 191 -22.24 2.29 10.63
N THR A 192 -22.17 1.56 11.77
CA THR A 192 -23.01 1.82 12.94
C THR A 192 -22.17 1.92 14.22
N PRO A 193 -22.09 3.08 14.88
CA PRO A 193 -22.59 4.39 14.43
C PRO A 193 -21.84 4.89 13.19
N ARG A 194 -22.53 5.71 12.39
CA ARG A 194 -22.04 6.19 11.09
C ARG A 194 -20.70 6.91 11.21
N PRO A 195 -19.69 6.58 10.39
CA PRO A 195 -18.43 7.33 10.37
C PRO A 195 -18.61 8.69 9.71
N ASP A 196 -17.81 9.68 10.14
CA ASP A 196 -17.74 11.00 9.52
C ASP A 196 -16.95 10.96 8.21
N ALA A 197 -15.91 10.10 8.14
CA ALA A 197 -15.12 9.93 6.92
C ALA A 197 -14.63 8.50 6.72
N ILE A 198 -14.41 8.16 5.43
CA ILE A 198 -13.72 6.93 5.01
C ILE A 198 -12.53 7.30 4.15
N ILE A 199 -11.34 6.81 4.50
CA ILE A 199 -10.08 7.15 3.85
C ILE A 199 -9.62 6.03 2.91
N PHE A 200 -9.34 6.40 1.67
CA PHE A 200 -8.80 5.54 0.62
C PHE A 200 -7.38 6.00 0.21
N THR A 201 -6.39 5.13 0.41
CA THR A 201 -4.98 5.43 0.11
C THR A 201 -4.52 4.90 -1.25
N SER A 202 -5.42 4.36 -2.07
CA SER A 202 -5.15 3.92 -3.44
C SER A 202 -6.47 3.61 -4.17
N SER A 203 -6.41 3.55 -5.51
CA SER A 203 -7.53 3.08 -6.33
C SER A 203 -7.95 1.63 -5.99
N SER A 204 -6.99 0.78 -5.64
CA SER A 204 -7.28 -0.61 -5.28
C SER A 204 -8.05 -0.73 -3.96
N THR A 205 -7.79 0.14 -2.97
CA THR A 205 -8.59 0.15 -1.73
C THR A 205 -10.05 0.55 -2.00
N VAL A 206 -10.29 1.50 -2.91
CA VAL A 206 -11.64 1.88 -3.36
C VAL A 206 -12.33 0.70 -4.03
N SER A 207 -11.71 0.10 -5.05
CA SER A 207 -12.29 -1.01 -5.82
C SER A 207 -12.55 -2.24 -4.96
N ASN A 208 -11.66 -2.54 -4.02
CA ASN A 208 -11.84 -3.67 -3.12
C ASN A 208 -12.93 -3.42 -2.09
N PHE A 209 -13.04 -2.19 -1.57
CA PHE A 209 -14.14 -1.81 -0.67
C PHE A 209 -15.49 -1.95 -1.39
N ALA A 210 -15.59 -1.50 -2.66
CA ALA A 210 -16.79 -1.66 -3.47
C ALA A 210 -17.15 -3.14 -3.71
N LYS A 211 -16.16 -4.00 -3.96
CA LYS A 211 -16.39 -5.45 -4.09
C LYS A 211 -16.90 -6.11 -2.79
N LEU A 212 -16.36 -5.69 -1.65
CA LEU A 212 -16.76 -6.23 -0.34
C LEU A 212 -18.19 -5.80 0.03
N MET A 213 -18.56 -4.58 -0.30
CA MET A 213 -19.86 -4.01 0.05
C MET A 213 -20.97 -4.30 -0.98
N GLY A 214 -20.60 -4.44 -2.26
CA GLY A 214 -21.48 -4.33 -3.41
C GLY A 214 -21.65 -2.87 -3.86
N GLU A 215 -21.53 -2.59 -5.16
CA GLU A 215 -21.47 -1.22 -5.68
C GLU A 215 -22.74 -0.40 -5.42
N GLU A 216 -23.92 -1.02 -5.56
CA GLU A 216 -25.22 -0.37 -5.29
C GLU A 216 -25.36 -0.02 -3.82
N ARG A 217 -25.11 -0.99 -2.95
CA ARG A 217 -25.15 -0.79 -1.50
C ARG A 217 -24.14 0.26 -1.05
N MET A 218 -22.96 0.31 -1.68
CA MET A 218 -21.92 1.30 -1.37
C MET A 218 -22.43 2.73 -1.62
N ARG A 219 -23.11 2.97 -2.73
CA ARG A 219 -23.66 4.31 -3.05
C ARG A 219 -24.68 4.78 -2.01
N GLU A 220 -25.58 3.92 -1.62
CA GLU A 220 -26.62 4.24 -0.63
C GLU A 220 -26.02 4.44 0.77
N ALA A 221 -25.18 3.51 1.20
CA ALA A 221 -24.64 3.48 2.55
C ALA A 221 -23.64 4.63 2.81
N LEU A 222 -22.89 5.04 1.78
CA LEU A 222 -21.91 6.11 1.89
C LEU A 222 -22.45 7.51 1.59
N ALA A 223 -23.71 7.65 1.20
CA ALA A 223 -24.30 8.97 0.98
C ALA A 223 -24.16 9.84 2.25
N GLY A 224 -23.55 11.03 2.15
CA GLY A 224 -23.30 11.94 3.28
C GLY A 224 -22.14 11.54 4.22
N ILE A 225 -21.33 10.53 3.89
CA ILE A 225 -20.04 10.26 4.52
C ILE A 225 -18.96 10.94 3.68
N ALA A 226 -18.03 11.67 4.30
CA ALA A 226 -16.92 12.26 3.58
C ALA A 226 -15.96 11.18 3.07
N LEU A 227 -15.73 11.11 1.75
CA LEU A 227 -14.78 10.18 1.17
C LEU A 227 -13.47 10.89 0.91
N ALA A 228 -12.42 10.46 1.63
CA ALA A 228 -11.09 11.03 1.54
C ALA A 228 -10.18 10.16 0.66
N SER A 229 -9.47 10.78 -0.27
CA SER A 229 -8.51 10.12 -1.14
C SER A 229 -7.11 10.70 -1.00
N ILE A 230 -6.11 9.83 -1.17
CA ILE A 230 -4.69 10.23 -1.15
C ILE A 230 -4.29 11.04 -2.39
N GLY A 231 -5.14 11.09 -3.41
CA GLY A 231 -4.82 11.82 -4.63
C GLY A 231 -5.72 11.44 -5.82
N PRO A 232 -5.44 12.03 -7.00
CA PRO A 232 -6.37 12.07 -8.13
C PRO A 232 -6.74 10.69 -8.71
N ILE A 233 -5.84 9.70 -8.66
CA ILE A 233 -6.12 8.35 -9.17
C ILE A 233 -7.18 7.65 -8.30
N ALA A 234 -7.08 7.78 -6.97
CA ALA A 234 -8.08 7.23 -6.05
C ALA A 234 -9.41 7.98 -6.16
N SER A 235 -9.39 9.32 -6.24
CA SER A 235 -10.58 10.14 -6.49
C SER A 235 -11.28 9.78 -7.79
N HIS A 236 -10.52 9.55 -8.87
CA HIS A 236 -11.09 9.11 -10.14
C HIS A 236 -11.82 7.76 -10.00
N THR A 237 -11.27 6.84 -9.21
CA THR A 237 -11.91 5.54 -8.97
C THR A 237 -13.20 5.69 -8.14
N ILE A 238 -13.22 6.58 -7.15
CA ILE A 238 -14.42 6.93 -6.38
C ILE A 238 -15.50 7.47 -7.33
N ARG A 239 -15.14 8.42 -8.19
CA ARG A 239 -16.09 9.00 -9.18
C ARG A 239 -16.63 7.97 -10.18
N LYS A 240 -15.81 7.01 -10.62
CA LYS A 240 -16.28 5.90 -11.49
C LYS A 240 -17.36 5.03 -10.87
N LEU A 241 -17.41 4.96 -9.54
CA LEU A 241 -18.45 4.24 -8.79
C LEU A 241 -19.70 5.12 -8.53
N GLY A 242 -19.77 6.33 -9.11
CA GLY A 242 -20.89 7.25 -8.91
C GLY A 242 -20.89 7.97 -7.55
N LEU A 243 -19.73 8.00 -6.87
CA LEU A 243 -19.53 8.66 -5.58
C LEU A 243 -18.69 9.92 -5.73
N HIS A 244 -18.72 10.80 -4.71
CA HIS A 244 -17.94 12.03 -4.67
C HIS A 244 -16.78 11.90 -3.68
N ALA A 245 -15.55 12.22 -4.11
CA ALA A 245 -14.41 12.37 -3.22
C ALA A 245 -14.45 13.78 -2.61
N SER A 246 -14.97 13.88 -1.40
CA SER A 246 -15.14 15.17 -0.69
C SER A 246 -13.81 15.74 -0.24
N ILE A 247 -12.80 14.88 -0.05
CA ILE A 247 -11.46 15.25 0.43
C ILE A 247 -10.43 14.62 -0.51
N GLU A 248 -9.59 15.46 -1.11
CA GLU A 248 -8.45 14.98 -1.90
C GLU A 248 -7.16 15.63 -1.39
N ALA A 249 -6.14 14.83 -1.08
CA ALA A 249 -4.87 15.34 -0.63
C ALA A 249 -4.15 16.10 -1.78
N LYS A 250 -3.69 17.31 -1.50
CA LYS A 250 -2.90 18.13 -2.45
C LYS A 250 -1.56 17.47 -2.79
N GLN A 251 -0.99 16.75 -1.84
CA GLN A 251 0.19 15.93 -2.02
C GLN A 251 -0.17 14.47 -1.72
N SER A 252 0.16 13.55 -2.62
CA SER A 252 -0.16 12.11 -2.49
C SER A 252 0.72 11.40 -1.44
N THR A 253 0.71 11.94 -0.21
CA THR A 253 1.44 11.44 0.97
C THR A 253 0.48 11.25 2.15
N ILE A 254 0.89 10.49 3.15
CA ILE A 254 0.10 10.33 4.39
C ILE A 254 -0.06 11.70 5.08
N ALA A 255 1.00 12.49 5.17
CA ALA A 255 0.95 13.82 5.77
C ALA A 255 -0.02 14.75 5.04
N GLY A 256 0.03 14.79 3.68
CA GLY A 256 -0.89 15.58 2.86
C GLY A 256 -2.36 15.13 3.03
N LEU A 257 -2.60 13.82 3.16
CA LEU A 257 -3.94 13.28 3.40
C LEU A 257 -4.48 13.65 4.78
N VAL A 258 -3.66 13.55 5.82
CA VAL A 258 -4.03 13.97 7.19
C VAL A 258 -4.35 15.45 7.22
N GLN A 259 -3.53 16.28 6.57
CA GLN A 259 -3.77 17.72 6.46
C GLN A 259 -5.10 18.03 5.75
N ALA A 260 -5.40 17.38 4.62
CA ALA A 260 -6.65 17.57 3.90
C ALA A 260 -7.88 17.17 4.74
N VAL A 261 -7.80 16.08 5.50
CA VAL A 261 -8.85 15.65 6.43
C VAL A 261 -9.03 16.68 7.54
N GLN A 262 -7.94 17.19 8.11
CA GLN A 262 -8.00 18.24 9.13
C GLN A 262 -8.61 19.53 8.60
N GLU A 263 -8.22 20.01 7.42
CA GLU A 263 -8.76 21.19 6.76
C GLU A 263 -10.27 21.07 6.54
N TYR A 264 -10.73 19.91 6.07
CA TYR A 264 -12.15 19.66 5.82
C TYR A 264 -13.03 19.74 7.07
N PHE A 265 -12.56 19.21 8.20
CA PHE A 265 -13.31 19.22 9.45
C PHE A 265 -13.04 20.45 10.33
N SER A 266 -12.17 21.38 9.91
CA SER A 266 -11.95 22.65 10.60
C SER A 266 -13.13 23.59 10.38
N PRO A 267 -13.47 24.47 11.36
CA PRO A 267 -14.63 25.37 11.26
C PRO A 267 -14.63 26.30 10.03
N GLN A 268 -13.47 26.50 9.39
CA GLN A 268 -13.34 27.33 8.17
C GLN A 268 -13.64 26.55 6.87
N GLY A 269 -13.66 25.22 6.91
CA GLY A 269 -13.90 24.37 5.73
C GLY A 269 -15.38 24.09 5.43
N GLN A 270 -16.29 24.44 6.34
CA GLN A 270 -17.73 24.20 6.20
C GLN A 270 -18.52 25.33 5.51
N SER A 271 -17.87 26.45 5.17
CA SER A 271 -18.53 27.62 4.60
C SER A 271 -18.52 27.70 3.06
N GLU A 272 -18.00 26.70 2.34
CA GLU A 272 -17.93 26.72 0.87
C GLU A 272 -18.81 25.67 0.15
N THR A 273 -19.73 25.00 0.86
CA THR A 273 -20.61 23.97 0.28
C THR A 273 -22.09 24.14 0.66
N ASP A 274 -22.64 25.36 0.43
CA ASP A 274 -24.11 25.58 0.33
C ASP A 274 -24.48 26.05 -1.06
#